data_69554e8199ecd3f781b80cc2ef898d24
#
_entry.id   69554e8199ecd3f781b80cc2ef898d24
#
_cell.length_a   1.000
_cell.length_b   1.000
_cell.length_c   1.000
_cell.angle_alpha   90.00
_cell.angle_beta   90.00
_cell.angle_gamma   90.00
#
_symmetry.space_group_name_H-M   'P 1'
#
loop_
_entity.id
_entity.type
_entity.pdbx_description
1 polymer ?
#
loop_
_entity_poly.entity_id
_entity_poly.type
_entity_poly.pdbx_seq_one_letter_code
_entity_poly.pdbx_strand_id
1 'polypeptide(L)'
;MAHGALVLAGGGLAGIAWETGVLLGIQDVEPEAAARIIGAPTTLSGTSAGSTVSAQLSTGTPLDVLFERQLHETPTEVYVEADFEAFMASMAAAHSEATSPDDARRRIGTIAKDTKTVDRAVRRGTIEARLSGTTWNDRDLRITAVDADTGVPVVFDRTSGISLVDAVEASSAVPGIWPVVPLAGHRYIDGGVRTMANADLAVGFDPVLVLLPQPERTATGYSIDPAELATLAPSRVHVVYADAAAVAAFGTNPLDPGVRGPSALAGRDLGREIAPQVAAFWTGQDGPTPRVATDVA
;
A
#
# COMPACT_ATOMS: atom_id res chain seq x y z
N MET A 1 -11.11 -11.33 22.21
CA MET A 1 -9.84 -10.58 22.13
C MET A 1 -9.99 -9.68 20.91
N ALA A 2 -9.58 -8.41 21.00
CA ALA A 2 -9.56 -7.54 19.84
C ALA A 2 -8.63 -8.17 18.79
N HIS A 3 -9.07 -8.16 17.54
CA HIS A 3 -8.24 -8.65 16.43
C HIS A 3 -7.38 -7.50 15.94
N GLY A 4 -6.11 -7.76 15.61
CA GLY A 4 -5.22 -6.76 15.06
C GLY A 4 -5.50 -6.47 13.59
N ALA A 5 -4.94 -5.36 13.08
CA ALA A 5 -4.96 -5.02 11.67
C ALA A 5 -3.55 -4.75 11.15
N LEU A 6 -3.27 -5.24 9.94
CA LEU A 6 -2.11 -4.89 9.14
C LEU A 6 -2.57 -4.02 7.98
N VAL A 7 -2.10 -2.78 7.97
CA VAL A 7 -2.38 -1.78 6.93
C VAL A 7 -1.14 -1.65 6.05
N LEU A 8 -1.30 -1.93 4.76
CA LEU A 8 -0.27 -1.86 3.73
C LEU A 8 -0.58 -0.72 2.78
N ALA A 9 0.31 0.26 2.70
CA ALA A 9 0.06 1.52 2.01
C ALA A 9 0.43 1.47 0.52
N GLY A 10 0.16 2.56 -0.19
CA GLY A 10 0.58 2.75 -1.56
C GLY A 10 2.08 3.02 -1.68
N GLY A 11 2.71 2.59 -2.78
CA GLY A 11 4.16 2.78 -2.98
C GLY A 11 4.71 2.25 -4.31
N GLY A 12 3.85 1.88 -5.25
CA GLY A 12 4.27 1.36 -6.56
C GLY A 12 4.97 0.00 -6.46
N LEU A 13 5.82 -0.33 -7.42
CA LEU A 13 6.62 -1.55 -7.41
C LEU A 13 7.64 -1.56 -6.27
N ALA A 14 8.22 -0.41 -5.98
CA ALA A 14 9.11 -0.24 -4.82
C ALA A 14 8.39 -0.59 -3.52
N GLY A 15 7.13 -0.13 -3.36
CA GLY A 15 6.30 -0.41 -2.18
C GLY A 15 5.98 -1.89 -2.03
N ILE A 16 5.53 -2.57 -3.10
CA ILE A 16 5.29 -4.03 -3.08
C ILE A 16 6.53 -4.78 -2.58
N ALA A 17 7.70 -4.44 -3.13
CA ALA A 17 8.94 -5.10 -2.82
C ALA A 17 9.38 -4.81 -1.37
N TRP A 18 9.32 -3.56 -0.95
CA TRP A 18 9.73 -3.14 0.39
C TRP A 18 8.82 -3.72 1.48
N GLU A 19 7.49 -3.65 1.34
CA GLU A 19 6.56 -4.23 2.30
C GLU A 19 6.75 -5.74 2.45
N THR A 20 6.96 -6.45 1.33
CA THR A 20 7.30 -7.88 1.34
C THR A 20 8.62 -8.12 2.08
N GLY A 21 9.62 -7.29 1.82
CA GLY A 21 10.92 -7.35 2.49
C GLY A 21 10.81 -7.14 4.00
N VAL A 22 10.11 -6.05 4.44
CA VAL A 22 9.91 -5.75 5.86
C VAL A 22 9.27 -6.93 6.59
N LEU A 23 8.19 -7.49 6.03
CA LEU A 23 7.51 -8.63 6.64
C LEU A 23 8.40 -9.88 6.72
N LEU A 24 9.20 -10.15 5.68
CA LEU A 24 10.17 -11.25 5.70
C LEU A 24 11.29 -10.99 6.71
N GLY A 25 11.79 -9.75 6.80
CA GLY A 25 12.81 -9.37 7.79
C GLY A 25 12.31 -9.56 9.24
N ILE A 26 11.06 -9.21 9.50
CA ILE A 26 10.42 -9.51 10.79
C ILE A 26 10.35 -11.02 11.03
N GLN A 27 9.97 -11.80 10.01
CA GLN A 27 9.90 -13.25 10.11
C GLN A 27 11.28 -13.89 10.37
N ASP A 28 12.35 -13.36 9.79
CA ASP A 28 13.73 -13.86 9.98
C ASP A 28 14.16 -13.84 11.46
N VAL A 29 13.68 -12.85 12.23
CA VAL A 29 14.11 -12.61 13.62
C VAL A 29 13.03 -13.03 14.63
N GLU A 30 11.78 -12.72 14.33
CA GLU A 30 10.61 -12.92 15.20
C GLU A 30 9.51 -13.70 14.46
N PRO A 31 9.74 -14.99 14.12
CA PRO A 31 8.84 -15.77 13.26
C PRO A 31 7.43 -15.92 13.84
N GLU A 32 7.30 -16.02 15.18
CA GLU A 32 6.00 -16.14 15.83
C GLU A 32 5.20 -14.84 15.76
N ALA A 33 5.86 -13.70 15.89
CA ALA A 33 5.23 -12.38 15.75
C ALA A 33 4.78 -12.17 14.29
N ALA A 34 5.66 -12.46 13.33
CA ALA A 34 5.32 -12.40 11.91
C ALA A 34 4.10 -13.27 11.58
N ALA A 35 4.07 -14.52 12.06
CA ALA A 35 2.94 -15.41 11.83
C ALA A 35 1.62 -14.85 12.39
N ARG A 36 1.65 -14.14 13.52
CA ARG A 36 0.46 -13.47 14.09
C ARG A 36 0.05 -12.24 13.26
N ILE A 37 1.03 -11.44 12.82
CA ILE A 37 0.79 -10.22 12.03
C ILE A 37 0.16 -10.54 10.68
N ILE A 38 0.68 -11.53 9.96
CA ILE A 38 0.18 -11.89 8.63
C ILE A 38 -0.90 -12.97 8.64
N GLY A 39 -1.05 -13.70 9.74
CA GLY A 39 -1.98 -14.82 9.88
C GLY A 39 -3.42 -14.39 10.21
N ALA A 40 -4.38 -15.32 10.10
CA ALA A 40 -5.70 -15.14 10.67
C ALA A 40 -5.60 -15.17 12.22
N PRO A 41 -6.32 -14.33 12.95
CA PRO A 41 -7.46 -13.52 12.52
C PRO A 41 -7.15 -12.06 12.14
N THR A 42 -5.91 -11.69 11.89
CA THR A 42 -5.55 -10.31 11.55
C THR A 42 -6.26 -9.83 10.29
N THR A 43 -6.89 -8.66 10.36
CA THR A 43 -7.47 -7.98 9.19
C THR A 43 -6.36 -7.41 8.32
N LEU A 44 -6.46 -7.60 7.01
CA LEU A 44 -5.56 -7.02 6.02
C LEU A 44 -6.24 -5.85 5.32
N SER A 45 -5.62 -4.69 5.30
CA SER A 45 -6.08 -3.54 4.52
C SER A 45 -4.98 -3.10 3.57
N GLY A 46 -5.30 -2.94 2.28
CA GLY A 46 -4.31 -2.62 1.27
C GLY A 46 -4.74 -1.49 0.34
N THR A 47 -3.79 -0.60 0.05
CA THR A 47 -3.93 0.49 -0.92
C THR A 47 -2.85 0.34 -1.99
N SER A 48 -3.23 0.32 -3.28
CA SER A 48 -2.26 0.30 -4.39
C SER A 48 -1.23 -0.84 -4.28
N ALA A 49 0.05 -0.55 -4.00
CA ALA A 49 1.09 -1.53 -3.70
C ALA A 49 0.63 -2.51 -2.61
N GLY A 50 0.16 -1.97 -1.49
CA GLY A 50 -0.32 -2.74 -0.36
C GLY A 50 -1.54 -3.61 -0.68
N SER A 51 -2.37 -3.25 -1.66
CA SER A 51 -3.46 -4.11 -2.12
C SER A 51 -2.95 -5.41 -2.75
N THR A 52 -1.84 -5.31 -3.50
CA THR A 52 -1.17 -6.47 -4.09
C THR A 52 -0.58 -7.37 -2.99
N VAL A 53 0.17 -6.80 -2.04
CA VAL A 53 0.78 -7.56 -0.94
C VAL A 53 -0.30 -8.18 -0.05
N SER A 54 -1.34 -7.43 0.33
CA SER A 54 -2.47 -7.94 1.11
C SER A 54 -3.17 -9.12 0.43
N ALA A 55 -3.41 -9.01 -0.89
CA ALA A 55 -4.00 -10.10 -1.67
C ALA A 55 -3.10 -11.34 -1.69
N GLN A 56 -1.79 -11.18 -1.88
CA GLN A 56 -0.81 -12.26 -1.84
C GLN A 56 -0.76 -12.95 -0.46
N LEU A 57 -0.72 -12.17 0.62
CA LEU A 57 -0.77 -12.68 2.00
C LEU A 57 -2.06 -13.42 2.29
N SER A 58 -3.19 -12.94 1.79
CA SER A 58 -4.49 -13.56 2.02
C SER A 58 -4.56 -14.99 1.48
N THR A 59 -3.83 -15.29 0.42
CA THR A 59 -3.76 -16.64 -0.18
C THR A 59 -2.84 -17.60 0.57
N GLY A 60 -2.12 -17.12 1.59
CA GLY A 60 -1.17 -17.93 2.36
C GLY A 60 0.14 -18.21 1.61
N THR A 61 0.46 -17.44 0.57
CA THR A 61 1.75 -17.58 -0.12
C THR A 61 2.90 -17.23 0.83
N PRO A 62 3.90 -18.11 0.99
CA PRO A 62 5.02 -17.87 1.88
C PRO A 62 5.79 -16.59 1.53
N LEU A 63 6.24 -15.85 2.57
CA LEU A 63 6.94 -14.58 2.38
C LEU A 63 8.26 -14.71 1.62
N ASP A 64 8.99 -15.80 1.82
CA ASP A 64 10.21 -16.11 1.06
C ASP A 64 9.94 -16.26 -0.44
N VAL A 65 8.82 -16.93 -0.80
CA VAL A 65 8.39 -17.06 -2.20
C VAL A 65 8.02 -15.69 -2.78
N LEU A 66 7.31 -14.85 -2.02
CA LEU A 66 6.95 -13.50 -2.46
C LEU A 66 8.19 -12.62 -2.62
N PHE A 67 9.15 -12.75 -1.70
CA PHE A 67 10.41 -12.01 -1.72
C PHE A 67 11.28 -12.40 -2.92
N GLU A 68 11.45 -13.70 -3.17
CA GLU A 68 12.21 -14.19 -4.34
C GLU A 68 11.63 -13.65 -5.66
N ARG A 69 10.31 -13.52 -5.76
CA ARG A 69 9.67 -12.88 -6.94
C ARG A 69 10.10 -11.42 -7.12
N GLN A 70 10.48 -10.71 -6.04
CA GLN A 70 10.95 -9.33 -6.15
C GLN A 70 12.39 -9.24 -6.65
N LEU A 71 13.20 -10.28 -6.42
CA LEU A 71 14.60 -10.32 -6.82
C LEU A 71 14.78 -10.70 -8.30
N HIS A 72 13.78 -11.31 -8.92
CA HIS A 72 13.86 -11.76 -10.30
C HIS A 72 13.06 -10.86 -11.25
N GLU A 73 13.56 -10.72 -12.48
CA GLU A 73 12.82 -10.04 -13.53
C GLU A 73 11.52 -10.80 -13.83
N THR A 74 10.45 -10.03 -14.00
CA THR A 74 9.14 -10.57 -14.36
C THR A 74 8.79 -10.07 -15.77
N PRO A 75 8.72 -10.95 -16.78
CA PRO A 75 8.48 -10.55 -18.16
C PRO A 75 7.16 -9.81 -18.39
N THR A 76 6.21 -9.95 -17.44
CA THR A 76 4.90 -9.31 -17.50
C THR A 76 4.88 -7.88 -16.95
N GLU A 77 5.96 -7.42 -16.31
CA GLU A 77 6.02 -6.04 -15.83
C GLU A 77 6.18 -5.08 -17.01
N VAL A 78 5.36 -4.05 -17.00
CA VAL A 78 5.37 -3.01 -18.04
C VAL A 78 6.10 -1.79 -17.48
N TYR A 79 7.21 -1.44 -18.12
CA TYR A 79 7.87 -0.17 -17.86
C TYR A 79 7.02 0.97 -18.42
N VAL A 80 6.74 1.97 -17.59
CA VAL A 80 6.07 3.21 -18.01
C VAL A 80 7.00 4.36 -17.70
N GLU A 81 7.34 5.10 -18.73
CA GLU A 81 8.01 6.39 -18.56
C GLU A 81 6.98 7.38 -18.01
N ALA A 82 7.05 7.64 -16.71
CA ALA A 82 6.13 8.52 -16.01
C ALA A 82 6.84 9.82 -15.65
N ASP A 83 6.27 10.93 -16.10
CA ASP A 83 6.66 12.25 -15.62
C ASP A 83 6.02 12.50 -14.24
N PHE A 84 6.72 12.04 -13.20
CA PHE A 84 6.25 12.20 -11.82
C PHE A 84 6.14 13.66 -11.38
N GLU A 85 6.96 14.55 -11.92
CA GLU A 85 6.88 15.98 -11.61
C GLU A 85 5.59 16.59 -12.17
N ALA A 86 5.29 16.33 -13.43
CA ALA A 86 4.04 16.76 -14.05
C ALA A 86 2.82 16.12 -13.38
N PHE A 87 2.92 14.83 -13.01
CA PHE A 87 1.88 14.13 -12.25
C PHE A 87 1.61 14.83 -10.91
N MET A 88 2.64 15.05 -10.10
CA MET A 88 2.51 15.71 -8.79
C MET A 88 1.99 17.13 -8.91
N ALA A 89 2.41 17.89 -9.93
CA ALA A 89 1.89 19.22 -10.21
C ALA A 89 0.39 19.19 -10.53
N SER A 90 -0.06 18.22 -11.33
CA SER A 90 -1.47 18.04 -11.69
C SER A 90 -2.33 17.69 -10.45
N MET A 91 -1.80 16.84 -9.56
CA MET A 91 -2.46 16.49 -8.30
C MET A 91 -2.58 17.71 -7.37
N ALA A 92 -1.48 18.48 -7.24
CA ALA A 92 -1.49 19.69 -6.43
C ALA A 92 -2.48 20.74 -6.96
N ALA A 93 -2.55 20.93 -8.28
CA ALA A 93 -3.52 21.82 -8.91
C ALA A 93 -4.96 21.36 -8.63
N ALA A 94 -5.27 20.07 -8.80
CA ALA A 94 -6.58 19.52 -8.52
C ALA A 94 -7.03 19.77 -7.07
N HIS A 95 -6.10 19.67 -6.10
CA HIS A 95 -6.37 19.96 -4.70
C HIS A 95 -6.57 21.45 -4.43
N SER A 96 -5.72 22.32 -5.00
CA SER A 96 -5.78 23.77 -4.76
C SER A 96 -7.04 24.44 -5.32
N GLU A 97 -7.59 23.89 -6.40
CA GLU A 97 -8.81 24.40 -7.06
C GLU A 97 -10.10 23.77 -6.53
N ALA A 98 -9.99 22.75 -5.68
CA ALA A 98 -11.15 22.02 -5.20
C ALA A 98 -11.91 22.76 -4.09
N THR A 99 -13.22 22.56 -4.06
CA THR A 99 -14.14 23.10 -3.04
C THR A 99 -14.38 22.13 -1.89
N SER A 100 -14.00 20.87 -2.06
CA SER A 100 -14.08 19.81 -1.04
C SER A 100 -13.10 18.67 -1.36
N PRO A 101 -12.82 17.77 -0.39
CA PRO A 101 -12.01 16.58 -0.67
C PRO A 101 -12.57 15.70 -1.79
N ASP A 102 -13.89 15.52 -1.87
CA ASP A 102 -14.52 14.74 -2.95
C ASP A 102 -14.37 15.45 -4.30
N ASP A 103 -14.47 16.79 -4.33
CA ASP A 103 -14.24 17.56 -5.55
C ASP A 103 -12.79 17.44 -6.04
N ALA A 104 -11.82 17.48 -5.13
CA ALA A 104 -10.41 17.23 -5.48
C ALA A 104 -10.24 15.86 -6.16
N ARG A 105 -10.76 14.80 -5.52
CA ARG A 105 -10.66 13.44 -6.06
C ARG A 105 -11.40 13.28 -7.39
N ARG A 106 -12.55 13.91 -7.56
CA ARG A 106 -13.30 13.92 -8.82
C ARG A 106 -12.52 14.61 -9.95
N ARG A 107 -11.83 15.73 -9.66
CA ARG A 107 -10.94 16.43 -10.61
C ARG A 107 -9.78 15.52 -11.03
N ILE A 108 -9.15 14.83 -10.08
CA ILE A 108 -8.13 13.83 -10.34
C ILE A 108 -8.68 12.69 -11.21
N GLY A 109 -9.89 12.22 -10.91
CA GLY A 109 -10.60 11.24 -11.73
C GLY A 109 -10.83 11.71 -13.17
N THR A 110 -11.08 13.00 -13.39
CA THR A 110 -11.19 13.58 -14.74
C THR A 110 -9.83 13.53 -15.47
N ILE A 111 -8.75 13.94 -14.82
CA ILE A 111 -7.39 13.84 -15.37
C ILE A 111 -7.08 12.39 -15.76
N ALA A 112 -7.40 11.43 -14.89
CA ALA A 112 -7.16 10.00 -15.17
C ALA A 112 -7.92 9.50 -16.40
N LYS A 113 -9.16 9.94 -16.59
CA LYS A 113 -10.00 9.55 -17.74
C LYS A 113 -9.53 10.16 -19.07
N ASP A 114 -8.97 11.37 -19.02
CA ASP A 114 -8.53 12.12 -20.20
C ASP A 114 -7.09 11.79 -20.62
N THR A 115 -6.33 11.10 -19.74
CA THR A 115 -4.95 10.73 -20.04
C THR A 115 -4.89 9.44 -20.85
N LYS A 116 -4.07 9.47 -21.93
CA LYS A 116 -3.78 8.27 -22.73
C LYS A 116 -2.82 7.36 -21.96
N THR A 117 -3.21 6.13 -21.72
CA THR A 117 -2.43 5.12 -21.00
C THR A 117 -2.26 3.86 -21.87
N VAL A 118 -1.58 2.84 -21.31
CA VAL A 118 -1.53 1.50 -21.92
C VAL A 118 -2.93 0.88 -21.98
N ASP A 119 -3.10 -0.14 -22.83
CA ASP A 119 -4.35 -0.89 -22.88
C ASP A 119 -4.64 -1.59 -21.54
N ARG A 120 -5.89 -1.54 -21.09
CA ARG A 120 -6.32 -2.15 -19.82
C ARG A 120 -6.03 -3.65 -19.78
N ALA A 121 -6.18 -4.38 -20.89
CA ALA A 121 -5.93 -5.82 -20.91
C ALA A 121 -4.46 -6.14 -20.63
N VAL A 122 -3.53 -5.31 -21.10
CA VAL A 122 -2.10 -5.42 -20.80
C VAL A 122 -1.87 -5.21 -19.30
N ARG A 123 -2.44 -4.13 -18.73
CA ARG A 123 -2.30 -3.84 -17.29
C ARG A 123 -2.91 -4.93 -16.43
N ARG A 124 -4.10 -5.40 -16.78
CA ARG A 124 -4.78 -6.50 -16.09
C ARG A 124 -3.93 -7.77 -16.06
N GLY A 125 -3.35 -8.15 -17.21
CA GLY A 125 -2.44 -9.30 -17.27
C GLY A 125 -1.24 -9.18 -16.32
N THR A 126 -0.69 -7.96 -16.15
CA THR A 126 0.36 -7.68 -15.17
C THR A 126 -0.14 -7.92 -13.74
N ILE A 127 -1.32 -7.42 -13.39
CA ILE A 127 -1.91 -7.61 -12.05
C ILE A 127 -2.17 -9.11 -11.78
N GLU A 128 -2.77 -9.83 -12.73
CA GLU A 128 -3.02 -11.26 -12.60
C GLU A 128 -1.72 -12.06 -12.36
N ALA A 129 -0.64 -11.71 -13.08
CA ALA A 129 0.65 -12.36 -12.93
C ALA A 129 1.32 -12.13 -11.56
N ARG A 130 1.04 -10.99 -10.91
CA ARG A 130 1.55 -10.68 -9.57
C ARG A 130 0.85 -11.49 -8.48
N LEU A 131 -0.44 -11.76 -8.67
CA LEU A 131 -1.25 -12.42 -7.65
C LEU A 131 -0.99 -13.92 -7.62
N SER A 132 -1.01 -14.50 -6.42
CA SER A 132 -0.86 -15.95 -6.20
C SER A 132 -2.20 -16.69 -6.29
N GLY A 133 -3.30 -15.95 -6.36
CA GLY A 133 -4.67 -16.43 -6.52
C GLY A 133 -5.56 -15.27 -6.96
N THR A 134 -6.62 -15.59 -7.69
CA THR A 134 -7.48 -14.59 -8.35
C THR A 134 -8.84 -14.42 -7.68
N THR A 135 -9.11 -15.20 -6.61
CA THR A 135 -10.39 -15.25 -5.92
C THR A 135 -10.25 -14.83 -4.47
N TRP A 136 -11.29 -14.17 -3.96
CA TRP A 136 -11.42 -13.91 -2.54
C TRP A 136 -11.52 -15.24 -1.76
N ASN A 137 -11.00 -15.22 -0.55
CA ASN A 137 -11.13 -16.29 0.43
C ASN A 137 -11.80 -15.78 1.71
N ASP A 138 -11.76 -16.55 2.81
CA ASP A 138 -12.42 -16.18 4.06
C ASP A 138 -11.62 -15.18 4.93
N ARG A 139 -10.47 -14.68 4.46
CA ARG A 139 -9.71 -13.65 5.17
C ARG A 139 -10.48 -12.32 5.15
N ASP A 140 -10.45 -11.59 6.25
CA ASP A 140 -10.87 -10.17 6.26
C ASP A 140 -9.82 -9.36 5.51
N LEU A 141 -10.08 -9.13 4.23
CA LEU A 141 -9.24 -8.37 3.30
C LEU A 141 -10.04 -7.20 2.75
N ARG A 142 -9.50 -6.01 2.90
CA ARG A 142 -10.07 -4.73 2.46
C ARG A 142 -9.15 -4.07 1.46
N ILE A 143 -9.66 -3.74 0.29
CA ILE A 143 -8.91 -3.11 -0.80
C ILE A 143 -9.57 -1.78 -1.13
N THR A 144 -8.78 -0.70 -1.11
CA THR A 144 -9.28 0.67 -1.30
C THR A 144 -9.21 1.11 -2.75
N ALA A 145 -10.18 1.87 -3.19
CA ALA A 145 -10.18 2.59 -4.46
C ALA A 145 -10.95 3.91 -4.33
N VAL A 146 -10.94 4.72 -5.39
CA VAL A 146 -11.76 5.93 -5.48
C VAL A 146 -12.60 5.87 -6.75
N ASP A 147 -13.88 6.17 -6.65
CA ASP A 147 -14.75 6.36 -7.81
C ASP A 147 -14.34 7.64 -8.55
N ALA A 148 -13.89 7.50 -9.78
CA ALA A 148 -13.32 8.59 -10.60
C ALA A 148 -14.36 9.61 -11.05
N ASP A 149 -15.65 9.28 -11.00
CA ASP A 149 -16.71 10.17 -11.43
C ASP A 149 -17.29 11.01 -10.29
N THR A 150 -17.29 10.44 -9.10
CA THR A 150 -17.88 11.09 -7.91
C THR A 150 -16.82 11.59 -6.92
N GLY A 151 -15.60 11.02 -6.94
CA GLY A 151 -14.56 11.25 -5.94
C GLY A 151 -14.79 10.52 -4.62
N VAL A 152 -15.83 9.68 -4.54
CA VAL A 152 -16.17 8.93 -3.32
C VAL A 152 -15.21 7.77 -3.13
N PRO A 153 -14.60 7.62 -1.94
CA PRO A 153 -13.79 6.45 -1.61
C PRO A 153 -14.63 5.17 -1.54
N VAL A 154 -14.04 4.07 -1.99
CA VAL A 154 -14.70 2.75 -1.99
C VAL A 154 -13.76 1.72 -1.37
N VAL A 155 -14.32 0.78 -0.63
CA VAL A 155 -13.62 -0.38 -0.08
C VAL A 155 -14.22 -1.64 -0.71
N PHE A 156 -13.37 -2.42 -1.35
CA PHE A 156 -13.73 -3.74 -1.87
C PHE A 156 -13.34 -4.83 -0.88
N ASP A 157 -14.21 -5.78 -0.73
CA ASP A 157 -14.04 -7.01 0.02
C ASP A 157 -14.72 -8.18 -0.71
N ARG A 158 -14.73 -9.37 -0.09
CA ARG A 158 -15.35 -10.57 -0.66
C ARG A 158 -16.86 -10.46 -0.90
N THR A 159 -17.53 -9.47 -0.32
CA THR A 159 -18.99 -9.26 -0.46
C THR A 159 -19.34 -8.23 -1.52
N SER A 160 -18.35 -7.54 -2.06
CA SER A 160 -18.51 -6.42 -2.99
C SER A 160 -19.01 -6.83 -4.40
N GLY A 161 -19.04 -8.14 -4.70
CA GLY A 161 -19.43 -8.64 -6.02
C GLY A 161 -18.40 -8.38 -7.13
N ILE A 162 -17.20 -7.88 -6.77
CA ILE A 162 -16.07 -7.59 -7.65
C ILE A 162 -15.02 -8.69 -7.48
N SER A 163 -14.34 -9.12 -8.56
CA SER A 163 -13.25 -10.10 -8.42
C SER A 163 -12.05 -9.50 -7.67
N LEU A 164 -11.26 -10.35 -7.01
CA LEU A 164 -10.04 -9.90 -6.32
C LEU A 164 -9.07 -9.18 -7.28
N VAL A 165 -8.94 -9.70 -8.49
CA VAL A 165 -8.07 -9.08 -9.53
C VAL A 165 -8.59 -7.68 -9.89
N ASP A 166 -9.90 -7.53 -10.09
CA ASP A 166 -10.51 -6.24 -10.41
C ASP A 166 -10.33 -5.23 -9.27
N ALA A 167 -10.45 -5.68 -8.02
CA ALA A 167 -10.26 -4.83 -6.85
C ALA A 167 -8.80 -4.34 -6.76
N VAL A 168 -7.80 -5.23 -6.95
CA VAL A 168 -6.37 -4.85 -6.94
C VAL A 168 -6.04 -3.97 -8.14
N GLU A 169 -6.59 -4.26 -9.33
CA GLU A 169 -6.43 -3.43 -10.53
C GLU A 169 -6.95 -2.01 -10.25
N ALA A 170 -8.16 -1.87 -9.72
CA ALA A 170 -8.75 -0.59 -9.37
C ALA A 170 -7.94 0.18 -8.32
N SER A 171 -7.51 -0.53 -7.28
CA SER A 171 -6.71 0.03 -6.19
C SER A 171 -5.36 0.56 -6.64
N SER A 172 -4.80 0.03 -7.72
CA SER A 172 -3.48 0.39 -8.26
C SER A 172 -3.55 1.13 -9.60
N ALA A 173 -4.71 1.68 -9.94
CA ALA A 173 -4.92 2.48 -11.15
C ALA A 173 -4.48 3.94 -10.93
N VAL A 174 -3.17 4.17 -10.84
CA VAL A 174 -2.56 5.50 -10.61
C VAL A 174 -3.00 6.45 -11.72
N PRO A 175 -3.67 7.59 -11.38
CA PRO A 175 -4.18 8.56 -12.33
C PRO A 175 -3.08 9.05 -13.28
N GLY A 176 -3.38 9.11 -14.58
CA GLY A 176 -2.42 9.58 -15.57
C GLY A 176 -1.32 8.60 -15.96
N ILE A 177 -1.18 7.48 -15.25
CA ILE A 177 -0.18 6.44 -15.51
C ILE A 177 -0.83 5.14 -15.97
N TRP A 178 -1.85 4.68 -15.22
CA TRP A 178 -2.58 3.47 -15.54
C TRP A 178 -4.02 3.77 -15.96
N PRO A 179 -4.63 2.90 -16.77
CA PRO A 179 -6.01 3.09 -17.20
C PRO A 179 -6.98 3.08 -16.03
N VAL A 180 -8.01 3.92 -16.09
CA VAL A 180 -9.15 3.83 -15.17
C VAL A 180 -9.84 2.47 -15.33
N VAL A 181 -10.37 1.92 -14.24
CA VAL A 181 -10.92 0.57 -14.20
C VAL A 181 -12.44 0.61 -14.17
N PRO A 182 -13.15 0.27 -15.26
CA PRO A 182 -14.60 0.21 -15.28
C PRO A 182 -15.09 -1.10 -14.65
N LEU A 183 -15.88 -0.99 -13.58
CA LEU A 183 -16.48 -2.11 -12.83
C LEU A 183 -17.92 -1.77 -12.44
N ALA A 184 -18.86 -2.65 -12.72
CA ALA A 184 -20.27 -2.54 -12.28
C ALA A 184 -20.93 -1.17 -12.59
N GLY A 185 -20.59 -0.54 -13.72
CA GLY A 185 -21.16 0.75 -14.12
C GLY A 185 -20.44 1.99 -13.55
N HIS A 186 -19.40 1.81 -12.76
CA HIS A 186 -18.53 2.86 -12.21
C HIS A 186 -17.13 2.81 -12.82
N ARG A 187 -16.34 3.84 -12.60
CA ARG A 187 -14.92 3.92 -13.01
C ARG A 187 -14.05 4.21 -11.79
N TYR A 188 -13.04 3.40 -11.58
CA TYR A 188 -12.20 3.48 -10.38
C TYR A 188 -10.77 3.88 -10.71
N ILE A 189 -10.17 4.58 -9.77
CA ILE A 189 -8.77 4.97 -9.72
C ILE A 189 -8.16 4.57 -8.37
N ASP A 190 -6.83 4.67 -8.27
CA ASP A 190 -6.03 4.29 -7.11
C ASP A 190 -6.57 4.83 -5.79
N GLY A 191 -6.62 3.97 -4.78
CA GLY A 191 -7.05 4.34 -3.43
C GLY A 191 -6.16 5.36 -2.74
N GLY A 192 -4.88 5.45 -3.15
CA GLY A 192 -3.92 6.44 -2.69
C GLY A 192 -4.28 7.88 -3.05
N VAL A 193 -5.22 8.08 -3.98
CA VAL A 193 -5.81 9.42 -4.27
C VAL A 193 -6.57 9.97 -3.05
N ARG A 194 -7.04 9.12 -2.15
CA ARG A 194 -7.65 9.56 -0.88
C ARG A 194 -6.56 9.80 0.18
N THR A 195 -5.89 8.76 0.61
CA THR A 195 -4.68 8.79 1.43
C THR A 195 -3.81 7.58 1.08
N MET A 196 -2.51 7.68 1.29
CA MET A 196 -1.61 6.59 0.92
C MET A 196 -1.82 5.34 1.76
N ALA A 197 -2.24 5.47 3.02
CA ALA A 197 -2.45 4.36 3.93
C ALA A 197 -3.92 3.94 4.05
N ASN A 198 -4.87 4.87 4.02
CA ASN A 198 -6.27 4.63 4.37
C ASN A 198 -6.38 3.92 5.74
N ALA A 199 -5.57 4.37 6.71
CA ALA A 199 -5.40 3.70 8.00
C ALA A 199 -6.67 3.73 8.86
N ASP A 200 -7.55 4.71 8.65
CA ASP A 200 -8.85 4.81 9.32
C ASP A 200 -9.76 3.59 9.09
N LEU A 201 -9.49 2.78 8.05
CA LEU A 201 -10.19 1.50 7.86
C LEU A 201 -9.86 0.46 8.93
N ALA A 202 -8.83 0.70 9.74
CA ALA A 202 -8.47 -0.11 10.88
C ALA A 202 -9.08 0.37 12.22
N VAL A 203 -10.03 1.31 12.20
CA VAL A 203 -10.77 1.72 13.40
C VAL A 203 -11.45 0.52 14.05
N GLY A 204 -11.23 0.36 15.35
CA GLY A 204 -11.80 -0.74 16.15
C GLY A 204 -10.94 -2.01 16.23
N PHE A 205 -9.80 -2.05 15.53
CA PHE A 205 -8.81 -3.12 15.66
C PHE A 205 -7.70 -2.70 16.64
N ASP A 206 -7.11 -3.64 17.37
CA ASP A 206 -5.98 -3.42 18.27
C ASP A 206 -5.15 -4.70 18.41
N PRO A 207 -3.85 -4.67 18.12
CA PRO A 207 -3.03 -3.56 17.62
C PRO A 207 -3.23 -3.26 16.13
N VAL A 208 -2.78 -2.07 15.68
CA VAL A 208 -2.73 -1.69 14.26
C VAL A 208 -1.27 -1.45 13.85
N LEU A 209 -0.78 -2.26 12.92
CA LEU A 209 0.53 -2.07 12.29
C LEU A 209 0.34 -1.49 10.89
N VAL A 210 0.99 -0.36 10.62
CA VAL A 210 0.96 0.29 9.30
C VAL A 210 2.34 0.20 8.67
N LEU A 211 2.45 -0.35 7.46
CA LEU A 211 3.66 -0.26 6.65
C LEU A 211 3.46 0.82 5.59
N LEU A 212 4.28 1.86 5.62
CA LEU A 212 4.19 3.01 4.73
C LEU A 212 5.53 3.18 3.99
N PRO A 213 5.61 2.80 2.68
CA PRO A 213 6.83 2.91 1.89
C PRO A 213 7.13 4.36 1.49
N GLN A 214 7.18 5.23 2.47
CA GLN A 214 7.53 6.64 2.39
C GLN A 214 8.26 7.04 3.67
N PRO A 215 9.14 8.06 3.64
CA PRO A 215 9.72 8.59 4.88
C PRO A 215 8.62 9.21 5.74
N GLU A 216 8.82 9.28 7.05
CA GLU A 216 7.84 9.91 7.96
C GLU A 216 7.50 11.34 7.55
N ARG A 217 8.53 12.08 7.10
CA ARG A 217 8.39 13.46 6.62
C ARG A 217 8.88 13.61 5.20
N THR A 218 8.13 14.38 4.42
CA THR A 218 8.49 14.84 3.08
C THR A 218 8.67 16.37 3.08
N ALA A 219 9.06 16.92 1.95
CA ALA A 219 9.15 18.36 1.77
C ALA A 219 7.80 19.10 1.99
N THR A 220 6.67 18.37 1.84
CA THR A 220 5.32 18.93 1.96
C THR A 220 4.64 18.63 3.31
N GLY A 221 5.31 17.89 4.22
CA GLY A 221 4.77 17.56 5.53
C GLY A 221 4.90 16.08 5.89
N TYR A 222 4.01 15.58 6.73
CA TYR A 222 3.94 14.17 7.09
C TYR A 222 3.41 13.33 5.93
N SER A 223 3.95 12.13 5.74
CA SER A 223 3.49 11.18 4.72
C SER A 223 2.14 10.55 5.03
N ILE A 224 1.77 10.51 6.29
CA ILE A 224 0.41 10.20 6.77
C ILE A 224 -0.05 11.34 7.66
N ASP A 225 -1.28 11.82 7.45
CA ASP A 225 -1.86 12.89 8.26
C ASP A 225 -2.00 12.43 9.72
N PRO A 226 -1.42 13.15 10.71
CA PRO A 226 -1.64 12.84 12.12
C PRO A 226 -3.12 12.76 12.52
N ALA A 227 -4.00 13.51 11.85
CA ALA A 227 -5.44 13.42 12.07
C ALA A 227 -6.01 12.06 11.62
N GLU A 228 -5.49 11.46 10.54
CA GLU A 228 -5.87 10.10 10.14
C GLU A 228 -5.48 9.08 11.21
N LEU A 229 -4.25 9.15 11.74
CA LEU A 229 -3.81 8.26 12.83
C LEU A 229 -4.61 8.48 14.12
N ALA A 230 -5.00 9.71 14.42
CA ALA A 230 -5.80 10.02 15.61
C ALA A 230 -7.21 9.38 15.58
N THR A 231 -7.74 9.07 14.39
CA THR A 231 -9.03 8.35 14.28
C THR A 231 -8.97 6.93 14.83
N LEU A 232 -7.79 6.35 14.92
CA LEU A 232 -7.58 4.98 15.41
C LEU A 232 -7.64 4.87 16.94
N ALA A 233 -7.67 5.99 17.68
CA ALA A 233 -7.76 5.95 19.13
C ALA A 233 -9.04 5.24 19.60
N PRO A 234 -9.00 4.39 20.67
CA PRO A 234 -7.88 4.18 21.59
C PRO A 234 -6.92 3.04 21.21
N SER A 235 -6.90 2.57 19.97
CA SER A 235 -6.05 1.45 19.54
C SER A 235 -4.56 1.82 19.62
N ARG A 236 -3.73 0.82 19.92
CA ARG A 236 -2.28 0.94 19.78
C ARG A 236 -1.92 0.95 18.31
N VAL A 237 -1.17 1.95 17.87
CA VAL A 237 -0.78 2.10 16.46
C VAL A 237 0.74 2.19 16.37
N HIS A 238 1.32 1.42 15.45
CA HIS A 238 2.73 1.52 15.10
C HIS A 238 2.86 1.68 13.59
N VAL A 239 3.57 2.72 13.16
CA VAL A 239 3.83 2.99 11.74
C VAL A 239 5.30 2.72 11.47
N VAL A 240 5.56 1.84 10.50
CA VAL A 240 6.90 1.59 9.95
C VAL A 240 7.02 2.43 8.68
N TYR A 241 7.92 3.40 8.71
CA TYR A 241 8.25 4.26 7.59
C TYR A 241 9.47 3.75 6.84
N ALA A 242 9.58 4.10 5.56
CA ALA A 242 10.80 3.87 4.82
C ALA A 242 11.94 4.73 5.40
N ASP A 243 13.06 4.10 5.69
CA ASP A 243 14.30 4.75 6.10
C ASP A 243 15.06 5.35 4.90
N ALA A 244 16.19 5.96 5.16
CA ALA A 244 17.00 6.58 4.11
C ALA A 244 17.52 5.55 3.09
N ALA A 245 17.84 4.33 3.51
CA ALA A 245 18.29 3.26 2.63
C ALA A 245 17.17 2.79 1.70
N ALA A 246 15.96 2.62 2.23
CA ALA A 246 14.77 2.28 1.46
C ALA A 246 14.43 3.38 0.45
N VAL A 247 14.42 4.66 0.87
CA VAL A 247 14.15 5.79 -0.02
C VAL A 247 15.17 5.86 -1.17
N ALA A 248 16.45 5.62 -0.88
CA ALA A 248 17.48 5.54 -1.92
C ALA A 248 17.25 4.36 -2.89
N ALA A 249 16.81 3.21 -2.37
CA ALA A 249 16.50 2.03 -3.17
C ALA A 249 15.27 2.21 -4.08
N PHE A 250 14.29 3.02 -3.67
CA PHE A 250 13.09 3.34 -4.49
C PHE A 250 13.42 4.15 -5.73
N GLY A 251 14.56 4.84 -5.75
CA GLY A 251 14.98 5.68 -6.87
C GLY A 251 14.03 6.86 -7.12
N THR A 252 14.07 7.39 -8.33
CA THR A 252 13.21 8.50 -8.76
C THR A 252 11.87 8.06 -9.34
N ASN A 253 11.78 6.79 -9.77
CA ASN A 253 10.55 6.20 -10.31
C ASN A 253 10.20 4.92 -9.56
N PRO A 254 9.32 4.96 -8.55
CA PRO A 254 8.92 3.78 -7.78
C PRO A 254 8.08 2.76 -8.58
N LEU A 255 7.73 3.06 -9.82
CA LEU A 255 7.05 2.14 -10.76
C LEU A 255 8.04 1.44 -11.71
N ASP A 256 9.33 1.75 -11.65
CA ASP A 256 10.35 1.06 -12.46
C ASP A 256 10.51 -0.38 -11.96
N PRO A 257 10.40 -1.40 -12.82
CA PRO A 257 10.68 -2.79 -12.42
C PRO A 257 12.08 -3.01 -11.82
N GLY A 258 13.06 -2.20 -12.21
CA GLY A 258 14.44 -2.30 -11.73
C GLY A 258 14.62 -1.96 -10.24
N VAL A 259 13.70 -1.22 -9.63
CA VAL A 259 13.79 -0.87 -8.20
C VAL A 259 13.33 -2.00 -7.27
N ARG A 260 12.69 -3.04 -7.78
CA ARG A 260 12.10 -4.12 -6.96
C ARG A 260 13.13 -4.83 -6.07
N GLY A 261 14.21 -5.35 -6.67
CA GLY A 261 15.26 -6.05 -5.93
C GLY A 261 15.90 -5.20 -4.83
N PRO A 262 16.45 -4.02 -5.16
CA PRO A 262 16.99 -3.10 -4.16
C PRO A 262 15.99 -2.75 -3.03
N SER A 263 14.72 -2.47 -3.38
CA SER A 263 13.68 -2.13 -2.40
C SER A 263 13.34 -3.29 -1.48
N ALA A 264 13.26 -4.52 -2.02
CA ALA A 264 13.03 -5.73 -1.23
C ALA A 264 14.14 -5.98 -0.22
N LEU A 265 15.41 -5.83 -0.64
CA LEU A 265 16.56 -6.00 0.22
C LEU A 265 16.59 -4.95 1.34
N ALA A 266 16.40 -3.67 1.00
CA ALA A 266 16.33 -2.59 1.99
C ALA A 266 15.19 -2.83 3.00
N GLY A 267 14.01 -3.24 2.52
CA GLY A 267 12.88 -3.60 3.39
C GLY A 267 13.21 -4.76 4.33
N ARG A 268 13.90 -5.82 3.84
CA ARG A 268 14.27 -6.96 4.67
C ARG A 268 15.27 -6.59 5.76
N ASP A 269 16.24 -5.75 5.44
CA ASP A 269 17.22 -5.30 6.42
C ASP A 269 16.57 -4.44 7.49
N LEU A 270 15.70 -3.49 7.12
CA LEU A 270 14.90 -2.72 8.08
C LEU A 270 13.99 -3.64 8.91
N GLY A 271 13.31 -4.59 8.28
CA GLY A 271 12.44 -5.55 8.97
C GLY A 271 13.18 -6.34 10.06
N ARG A 272 14.41 -6.77 9.80
CA ARG A 272 15.26 -7.45 10.80
C ARG A 272 15.64 -6.55 11.96
N GLU A 273 15.95 -5.29 11.67
CA GLU A 273 16.33 -4.30 12.69
C GLU A 273 15.17 -4.03 13.65
N ILE A 274 13.96 -3.81 13.11
CA ILE A 274 12.79 -3.43 13.91
C ILE A 274 12.00 -4.62 14.50
N ALA A 275 12.33 -5.86 14.11
CA ALA A 275 11.55 -7.06 14.47
C ALA A 275 11.28 -7.18 15.98
N PRO A 276 12.26 -7.00 16.91
CA PRO A 276 11.99 -7.12 18.33
C PRO A 276 10.99 -6.07 18.83
N GLN A 277 11.06 -4.86 18.29
CA GLN A 277 10.16 -3.77 18.65
C GLN A 277 8.73 -4.04 18.14
N VAL A 278 8.60 -4.48 16.90
CA VAL A 278 7.30 -4.83 16.29
C VAL A 278 6.67 -6.02 17.03
N ALA A 279 7.45 -7.02 17.43
CA ALA A 279 6.99 -8.16 18.22
C ALA A 279 6.46 -7.73 19.60
N ALA A 280 7.20 -6.90 20.31
CA ALA A 280 6.80 -6.34 21.60
C ALA A 280 5.51 -5.50 21.49
N PHE A 281 5.45 -4.63 20.50
CA PHE A 281 4.25 -3.84 20.17
C PHE A 281 3.03 -4.74 19.90
N TRP A 282 3.19 -5.74 19.03
CA TRP A 282 2.08 -6.60 18.61
C TRP A 282 1.51 -7.42 19.76
N THR A 283 2.36 -7.86 20.67
CA THR A 283 1.96 -8.67 21.84
C THR A 283 1.49 -7.85 23.03
N GLY A 284 1.62 -6.52 22.99
CA GLY A 284 1.30 -5.63 24.12
C GLY A 284 2.31 -5.75 25.28
N GLN A 285 3.51 -6.25 24.98
CA GLN A 285 4.61 -6.21 25.92
C GLN A 285 5.29 -4.86 25.74
N ASP A 286 5.24 -4.00 26.76
CA ASP A 286 5.89 -2.69 26.75
C ASP A 286 7.41 -2.86 26.58
N GLY A 287 7.84 -2.90 25.33
CA GLY A 287 9.21 -2.68 24.93
C GLY A 287 9.54 -1.19 25.05
N PRO A 288 10.82 -0.79 25.05
CA PRO A 288 11.18 0.62 25.10
C PRO A 288 10.46 1.37 23.96
N THR A 289 9.74 2.44 24.34
CA THR A 289 9.07 3.36 23.41
C THR A 289 10.01 3.67 22.25
N PRO A 290 9.59 3.50 20.98
CA PRO A 290 10.45 3.83 19.86
C PRO A 290 10.95 5.26 20.00
N ARG A 291 12.24 5.46 19.87
CA ARG A 291 12.78 6.81 19.67
C ARG A 291 12.21 7.27 18.32
N VAL A 292 11.23 8.18 18.37
CA VAL A 292 10.99 9.08 17.25
C VAL A 292 12.37 9.68 16.95
N ALA A 293 12.89 9.45 15.77
CA ALA A 293 14.13 10.09 15.33
C ALA A 293 13.85 11.60 15.20
N THR A 294 13.82 12.30 16.31
CA THR A 294 13.99 13.74 16.37
C THR A 294 15.48 13.95 16.40
N ASP A 295 15.98 14.44 15.29
CA ASP A 295 17.11 15.32 15.12
C ASP A 295 17.90 14.99 13.85
N VAL A 296 17.57 15.73 12.80
CA VAL A 296 18.61 16.24 11.90
C VAL A 296 18.38 17.76 11.83
N ALA A 297 19.29 18.47 12.50
CA ALA A 297 19.43 19.92 12.42
C ALA A 297 19.83 20.35 11.01
#